data_d61577ad347e0b12d9113442de58e1ad
#
_entry.id   d61577ad347e0b12d9113442de58e1ad
#
_cell.length_a   1.000
_cell.length_b   1.000
_cell.length_c   1.000
_cell.angle_alpha   90.00
_cell.angle_beta   90.00
_cell.angle_gamma   90.00
#
_symmetry.space_group_name_H-M   'P 1'
#
loop_
_entity.id
_entity.type
_entity.pdbx_description
1 polymer ?
#
loop_
_entity_poly.entity_id
_entity_poly.type
_entity_poly.pdbx_seq_one_letter_code
_entity_poly.pdbx_strand_id
1 'polypeptide(L)' 'MIEDHHDLAHELPEYKKNIHDLKMSDAHFSKLFKEYEGLNKEILRIEKGIEAVSDEYLEILKKKRLLLKDEMLSIITKAA' A
#
# COMPACT_ATOMS: atom_id res chain seq x y z
N MET A 1 -6.91 -0.58 19.46
CA MET A 1 -6.56 -0.92 18.73
C MET A 1 -5.98 -0.30 17.92
N ILE A 2 -5.41 -0.27 17.54
CA ILE A 2 -4.97 0.30 16.83
C ILE A 2 -4.53 -0.05 15.78
N GLU A 3 -4.55 0.28 15.00
CA GLU A 3 -4.29 -0.06 14.02
C GLU A 3 -3.40 0.60 13.36
N ASP A 4 -2.41 0.32 13.07
CA ASP A 4 -1.50 0.90 12.38
C ASP A 4 -1.73 0.67 11.02
N HIS A 5 -2.66 1.25 10.42
CA HIS A 5 -2.89 1.08 9.10
C HIS A 5 -2.10 2.01 8.30
N HIS A 6 -1.29 1.49 7.46
CA HIS A 6 -0.61 2.28 6.46
C HIS A 6 -1.32 2.12 5.14
N ASP A 7 -2.63 2.15 5.12
CA ASP A 7 -3.30 2.05 3.84
C ASP A 7 -3.23 3.39 3.13
N LEU A 8 -3.40 3.36 1.82
CA LEU A 8 -3.16 4.53 0.98
C LEU A 8 -4.14 5.66 1.29
N ALA A 9 -5.38 5.33 1.57
CA ALA A 9 -6.39 6.35 1.87
C ALA A 9 -6.07 7.09 3.15
N HIS A 10 -5.43 6.40 4.11
CA HIS A 10 -5.04 7.01 5.37
C HIS A 10 -3.88 7.96 5.18
N GLU A 11 -2.92 7.59 4.34
CA GLU A 11 -1.75 8.41 4.11
C GLU A 11 -2.03 9.58 3.18
N LEU A 12 -3.03 9.47 2.32
CA LEU A 12 -3.37 10.49 1.35
C LEU A 12 -4.86 10.83 1.46
N PRO A 13 -5.28 11.42 2.57
CA PRO A 13 -6.71 11.65 2.79
C PRO A 13 -7.35 12.59 1.77
N GLU A 14 -6.58 13.50 1.19
CA GLU A 14 -7.13 14.40 0.18
C GLU A 14 -7.46 13.69 -1.13
N TYR A 15 -6.92 12.47 -1.32
CA TYR A 15 -7.19 11.70 -2.53
C TYR A 15 -8.12 10.52 -2.26
N LYS A 16 -8.78 10.49 -1.12
CA LYS A 16 -9.60 9.34 -0.73
C LYS A 16 -10.63 8.98 -1.78
N LYS A 17 -11.32 9.98 -2.30
CA LYS A 17 -12.34 9.74 -3.32
C LYS A 17 -11.72 9.25 -4.63
N ASN A 18 -10.58 9.84 -5.01
CA ASN A 18 -9.89 9.42 -6.22
C ASN A 18 -9.46 7.96 -6.13
N ILE A 19 -8.94 7.57 -4.97
CA ILE A 19 -8.51 6.20 -4.74
C ILE A 19 -9.69 5.24 -4.89
N HIS A 20 -10.81 5.58 -4.27
CA HIS A 20 -12.01 4.75 -4.34
C HIS A 20 -12.48 4.59 -5.79
N ASP A 21 -12.55 5.69 -6.52
CA ASP A 21 -13.01 5.67 -7.90
C ASP A 21 -12.08 4.86 -8.79
N LEU A 22 -10.77 5.01 -8.61
CA LEU A 22 -9.80 4.29 -9.41
C LEU A 22 -9.83 2.79 -9.13
N LYS A 23 -10.07 2.40 -7.89
CA LYS A 23 -10.20 0.99 -7.55
C LYS A 23 -11.34 0.33 -8.32
N MET A 24 -12.36 1.10 -8.64
CA MET A 24 -13.54 0.58 -9.32
C MET A 24 -13.44 0.70 -10.83
N SER A 25 -12.68 1.66 -11.34
CA SER A 25 -12.68 1.94 -12.77
C SER A 25 -11.37 1.59 -13.49
N ASP A 26 -10.28 1.37 -12.76
CA ASP A 26 -8.97 1.12 -13.36
C ASP A 26 -8.45 -0.21 -12.88
N ALA A 27 -8.41 -1.20 -13.77
CA ALA A 27 -7.98 -2.55 -13.41
C ALA A 27 -6.52 -2.59 -12.98
N HIS A 28 -5.67 -1.77 -13.61
CA HIS A 28 -4.25 -1.72 -13.25
C HIS A 28 -4.08 -1.16 -11.83
N PHE A 29 -4.78 -0.07 -11.54
CA PHE A 29 -4.73 0.53 -10.21
C PHE A 29 -5.26 -0.46 -9.16
N SER A 30 -6.34 -1.14 -9.46
CA SER A 30 -6.91 -2.12 -8.54
C SER A 30 -5.92 -3.22 -8.21
N LYS A 31 -5.17 -3.69 -9.21
CA LYS A 31 -4.16 -4.72 -9.01
C LYS A 31 -3.03 -4.20 -8.11
N LEU A 32 -2.55 -3.00 -8.39
CA LEU A 32 -1.51 -2.39 -7.56
C LEU A 32 -1.98 -2.21 -6.12
N PHE A 33 -3.22 -1.81 -5.96
CA PHE A 33 -3.79 -1.59 -4.64
C PHE A 33 -3.84 -2.88 -3.84
N LYS A 34 -4.23 -3.98 -4.47
CA LYS A 34 -4.28 -5.28 -3.80
C LYS A 34 -2.88 -5.74 -3.39
N GLU A 35 -1.90 -5.54 -4.25
CA GLU A 35 -0.52 -5.90 -3.92
C GLU A 35 -0.01 -5.06 -2.76
N TYR A 36 -0.34 -3.78 -2.76
CA TYR A 36 0.06 -2.88 -1.70
C TYR A 36 -0.55 -3.32 -0.35
N GLU A 37 -1.83 -3.66 -0.36
CA GLU A 37 -2.48 -4.13 0.86
C GLU A 37 -1.87 -5.42 1.38
N GLY A 38 -1.56 -6.34 0.48
CA GLY A 38 -0.93 -7.60 0.86
C GLY A 38 0.43 -7.39 1.50
N LEU A 39 1.22 -6.48 0.94
CA LEU A 39 2.52 -6.15 1.51
C LEU A 39 2.39 -5.50 2.88
N ASN A 40 1.43 -4.60 3.03
CA ASN A 40 1.21 -3.96 4.33
C ASN A 40 0.86 -4.99 5.40
N LYS A 41 0.02 -5.95 5.07
CA LYS A 41 -0.36 -6.98 6.03
C LYS A 41 0.84 -7.84 6.40
N GLU A 42 1.65 -8.19 5.42
CA GLU A 42 2.83 -9.01 5.68
C GLU A 42 3.83 -8.27 6.54
N ILE A 43 4.12 -7.02 6.20
CA ILE A 43 5.05 -6.21 6.98
C ILE A 43 4.55 -6.04 8.41
N LEU A 44 3.25 -5.81 8.57
CA LEU A 44 2.68 -5.66 9.89
C LEU A 44 2.84 -6.93 10.74
N ARG A 45 2.62 -8.10 10.16
CA ARG A 45 2.82 -9.36 10.87
C ARG A 45 4.26 -9.53 11.32
N ILE A 46 5.20 -9.16 10.45
CA ILE A 46 6.63 -9.24 10.78
C ILE A 46 6.97 -8.27 11.90
N GLU A 47 6.49 -7.06 11.82
CA GLU A 47 6.80 -6.04 12.82
C GLU A 47 6.16 -6.35 14.16
N LYS A 48 5.06 -7.07 14.16
CA LYS A 48 4.42 -7.48 15.41
C LYS A 48 5.04 -8.74 16.00
N GLY A 49 6.03 -9.32 15.32
CA GLY A 49 6.68 -10.51 15.82
C GLY A 49 5.94 -11.80 15.58
N ILE A 50 4.86 -11.79 14.79
CA ILE A 50 4.11 -12.99 14.47
C ILE A 50 4.89 -13.85 13.50
N GLU A 51 5.65 -13.22 12.61
CA GLU A 51 6.43 -13.92 11.61
C GLU A 51 7.86 -13.43 11.70
N ALA A 52 8.81 -14.36 11.72
CA ALA A 52 10.24 -13.99 11.81
C ALA A 52 10.88 -14.09 10.45
N VAL A 53 11.55 -13.01 10.03
CA VAL A 53 12.27 -12.97 8.76
C VAL A 53 13.57 -12.20 8.97
N SER A 54 14.46 -12.28 8.00
CA SER A 54 15.70 -11.51 8.07
C SER A 54 15.43 -10.03 7.85
N ASP A 55 16.35 -9.20 8.33
CA ASP A 55 16.23 -7.76 8.11
C ASP A 55 16.29 -7.42 6.63
N GLU A 56 17.07 -8.17 5.87
CA GLU A 56 17.18 -7.94 4.44
C GLU A 56 15.87 -8.22 3.73
N TYR A 57 15.17 -9.26 4.13
CA TYR A 57 13.89 -9.59 3.54
C TYR A 57 12.86 -8.49 3.84
N LEU A 58 12.84 -8.01 5.07
CA LEU A 58 11.93 -6.94 5.46
C LEU A 58 12.22 -5.66 4.67
N GLU A 59 13.50 -5.37 4.46
CA GLU A 59 13.89 -4.21 3.66
C GLU A 59 13.36 -4.30 2.24
N ILE A 60 13.45 -5.49 1.65
CA ILE A 60 12.95 -5.71 0.30
C ILE A 60 11.44 -5.45 0.24
N LEU A 61 10.71 -5.93 1.24
CA LEU A 61 9.27 -5.71 1.28
C LEU A 61 8.93 -4.24 1.40
N LYS A 62 9.67 -3.51 2.23
CA LYS A 62 9.43 -2.08 2.41
C LYS A 62 9.74 -1.29 1.16
N LYS A 63 10.80 -1.65 0.45
CA LYS A 63 11.13 -1.00 -0.82
C LYS A 63 10.05 -1.25 -1.87
N LYS A 64 9.54 -2.47 -1.89
CA LYS A 64 8.47 -2.82 -2.81
C LYS A 64 7.21 -2.03 -2.50
N ARG A 65 6.91 -1.87 -1.22
CA ARG A 65 5.75 -1.08 -0.79
C ARG A 65 5.87 0.36 -1.28
N LEU A 66 7.06 0.94 -1.15
CA LEU A 66 7.30 2.31 -1.58
C LEU A 66 7.13 2.45 -3.09
N LEU A 67 7.64 1.48 -3.86
CA LEU A 67 7.49 1.53 -5.31
C LEU A 67 6.03 1.46 -5.73
N LEU A 68 5.26 0.59 -5.09
CA LEU A 68 3.83 0.49 -5.39
C LEU A 68 3.10 1.78 -5.06
N LYS A 69 3.45 2.37 -3.91
CA LYS A 69 2.84 3.63 -3.50
C LYS A 69 3.14 4.74 -4.49
N ASP A 70 4.40 4.83 -4.93
CA ASP A 70 4.80 5.86 -5.89
C ASP A 70 4.06 5.68 -7.22
N GLU A 71 3.92 4.45 -7.66
CA GLU A 71 3.23 4.16 -8.91
C GLU A 71 1.75 4.52 -8.81
N MET A 72 1.12 4.16 -7.70
CA MET A 72 -0.27 4.51 -7.48
C MET A 72 -0.46 6.01 -7.37
N LEU A 73 0.44 6.70 -6.69
CA LEU A 73 0.36 8.14 -6.56
C LEU A 73 0.47 8.83 -7.91
N SER A 74 1.32 8.31 -8.79
CA SER A 74 1.44 8.85 -10.13
C SER A 74 0.11 8.75 -10.89
N ILE A 75 -0.57 7.62 -10.75
CA ILE A 75 -1.87 7.43 -11.40
C ILE A 75 -2.91 8.38 -10.80
N ILE A 76 -2.92 8.50 -9.49
CA ILE A 76 -3.87 9.36 -8.79
C ILE A 76 -3.73 10.82 -9.23
N THR A 77 -2.49 11.30 -9.28
CA THR A 77 -2.27 12.70 -9.62
C THR A 77 -2.58 13.00 -11.08
N LYS A 78 -2.40 12.03 -11.96
CA LYS A 78 -2.76 12.21 -13.36
C LYS A 78 -4.27 12.23 -13.56
N ALA A 79 -5.00 11.51 -12.71
CA ALA A 79 -6.45 11.44 -12.81
C ALA A 79 -7.14 12.60 -12.11
N ALA A 80 -6.44 13.28 -11.23
CA ALA A 80 -7.04 14.33 -10.41
C ALA A 80 -7.27 15.64 -11.16
#